data_4292e8333fe00fa574cea25119a9755a
#
_entry.id   4292e8333fe00fa574cea25119a9755a
#
_cell.length_a   1.000
_cell.length_b   1.000
_cell.length_c   1.000
_cell.angle_alpha   90.00
_cell.angle_beta   90.00
_cell.angle_gamma   90.00
#
_symmetry.space_group_name_H-M   'P 1'
#
loop_
_entity.id
_entity.type
_entity.pdbx_description
1 polymer ?
#
loop_
_entity_poly.entity_id
_entity_poly.type
_entity_poly.pdbx_seq_one_letter_code
_entity_poly.pdbx_strand_id
1 'polypeptide(L)'
;MFDKVRIETLLNRVENAILLIQSKAGQLETPNDFLLDKEGTFLLSGICMQLIFIGESIKTIDNKTSHAYLTNYPNICWTQIMGLRDIIVHEYHRIDEEEIFNIITVSYTHLRAHETLMNL
;
A
#
# COMPACT_ATOMS: atom_id res chain seq x y z
N MET A 1 -8.75 -20.44 14.29
CA MET A 1 -8.06 -20.72 13.03
C MET A 1 -8.54 -19.75 11.95
N PHE A 2 -7.63 -19.19 11.18
CA PHE A 2 -7.98 -18.22 10.14
C PHE A 2 -8.25 -18.91 8.80
N ASP A 3 -8.96 -18.22 7.92
CA ASP A 3 -9.26 -18.69 6.56
C ASP A 3 -8.06 -18.46 5.65
N LYS A 4 -7.28 -19.51 5.43
CA LYS A 4 -6.05 -19.43 4.64
C LYS A 4 -6.30 -19.01 3.19
N VAL A 5 -7.37 -19.51 2.57
CA VAL A 5 -7.71 -19.16 1.19
C VAL A 5 -8.01 -17.67 1.06
N ARG A 6 -8.75 -17.14 2.00
CA ARG A 6 -9.08 -15.71 2.04
C ARG A 6 -7.82 -14.86 2.18
N ILE A 7 -6.91 -15.27 3.06
CA ILE A 7 -5.67 -14.54 3.30
C ILE A 7 -4.79 -14.57 2.05
N GLU A 8 -4.65 -15.72 1.39
CA GLU A 8 -3.91 -15.83 0.13
C GLU A 8 -4.49 -14.93 -0.94
N THR A 9 -5.81 -14.88 -1.06
CA THR A 9 -6.48 -14.01 -2.02
C THR A 9 -6.18 -12.54 -1.75
N LEU A 10 -6.24 -12.14 -0.48
CA LEU A 10 -5.94 -10.75 -0.11
C LEU A 10 -4.48 -10.40 -0.38
N LEU A 11 -3.55 -11.31 -0.07
CA LEU A 11 -2.12 -11.08 -0.34
C LEU A 11 -1.85 -10.95 -1.82
N ASN A 12 -2.48 -11.77 -2.65
CA ASN A 12 -2.33 -11.67 -4.11
C ASN A 12 -2.85 -10.33 -4.63
N ARG A 13 -3.96 -9.86 -4.09
CA ARG A 13 -4.52 -8.56 -4.48
C ARG A 13 -3.62 -7.41 -4.04
N VAL A 14 -3.01 -7.52 -2.86
CA VAL A 14 -2.04 -6.53 -2.38
C VAL A 14 -0.84 -6.48 -3.32
N GLU A 15 -0.30 -7.64 -3.69
CA GLU A 15 0.82 -7.70 -4.63
C GLU A 15 0.46 -7.05 -5.96
N ASN A 16 -0.70 -7.37 -6.51
CA ASN A 16 -1.14 -6.80 -7.78
C ASN A 16 -1.30 -5.28 -7.68
N ALA A 17 -1.83 -4.78 -6.56
CA ALA A 17 -1.97 -3.35 -6.34
C ALA A 17 -0.60 -2.66 -6.30
N ILE A 18 0.39 -3.26 -5.62
CA ILE A 18 1.74 -2.72 -5.55
C ILE A 18 2.39 -2.70 -6.93
N LEU A 19 2.25 -3.79 -7.69
CA LEU A 19 2.79 -3.86 -9.05
C LEU A 19 2.16 -2.81 -9.96
N LEU A 20 0.86 -2.58 -9.81
CA LEU A 20 0.17 -1.55 -10.58
C LEU A 20 0.71 -0.15 -10.24
N ILE A 21 0.88 0.14 -8.95
CA ILE A 21 1.46 1.41 -8.52
C ILE A 21 2.86 1.59 -9.12
N GLN A 22 3.71 0.58 -9.00
CA GLN A 22 5.08 0.64 -9.52
C GLN A 22 5.10 0.84 -11.03
N SER A 23 4.21 0.16 -11.75
CA SER A 23 4.10 0.28 -13.20
C SER A 23 3.73 1.70 -13.63
N LYS A 24 2.79 2.33 -12.93
CA LYS A 24 2.32 3.66 -13.29
C LYS A 24 3.18 4.78 -12.74
N ALA A 25 3.81 4.57 -11.59
CA ALA A 25 4.62 5.58 -10.91
C ALA A 25 6.09 5.54 -11.31
N GLY A 26 6.50 4.54 -12.09
CA GLY A 26 7.91 4.39 -12.47
C GLY A 26 8.50 5.53 -13.27
N GLN A 27 7.65 6.38 -13.86
CA GLN A 27 8.08 7.55 -14.63
C GLN A 27 8.30 8.77 -13.75
N LEU A 28 7.84 8.73 -12.50
CA LEU A 28 7.96 9.85 -11.58
C LEU A 28 9.38 9.91 -11.01
N GLU A 29 9.99 11.08 -11.11
CA GLU A 29 11.33 11.31 -10.58
C GLU A 29 11.30 12.08 -9.27
N THR A 30 10.32 12.97 -9.11
CA THR A 30 10.17 13.82 -7.92
C THR A 30 8.71 13.90 -7.50
N PRO A 31 8.44 14.23 -6.22
CA PRO A 31 7.04 14.42 -5.77
C PRO A 31 6.28 15.47 -6.57
N ASN A 32 6.97 16.49 -7.05
CA ASN A 32 6.35 17.56 -7.84
C ASN A 32 5.74 17.05 -9.15
N ASP A 33 6.18 15.91 -9.65
CA ASP A 33 5.68 15.34 -10.89
C ASP A 33 4.18 15.05 -10.80
N PHE A 34 3.65 14.83 -9.60
CA PHE A 34 2.21 14.68 -9.41
C PHE A 34 1.43 15.96 -9.72
N LEU A 35 2.08 17.11 -9.62
CA LEU A 35 1.44 18.42 -9.72
C LEU A 35 1.65 19.11 -11.06
N LEU A 36 2.47 18.53 -11.95
CA LEU A 36 2.85 19.18 -13.20
C LEU A 36 1.71 19.33 -14.18
N ASP A 37 0.77 18.37 -14.20
CA ASP A 37 -0.33 18.37 -15.17
C ASP A 37 -1.52 17.59 -14.63
N LYS A 38 -2.56 17.53 -15.44
CA LYS A 38 -3.79 16.82 -15.06
C LYS A 38 -3.57 15.31 -14.94
N GLU A 39 -2.68 14.77 -15.76
CA GLU A 39 -2.37 13.33 -15.71
C GLU A 39 -1.66 12.98 -14.41
N GLY A 40 -0.72 13.80 -13.97
CA GLY A 40 -0.04 13.61 -12.68
C GLY A 40 -0.99 13.69 -11.51
N THR A 41 -1.91 14.65 -11.54
CA THR A 41 -2.93 14.79 -10.50
C THR A 41 -3.86 13.57 -10.47
N PHE A 42 -4.29 13.11 -11.64
CA PHE A 42 -5.15 11.92 -11.73
C PHE A 42 -4.41 10.68 -11.26
N LEU A 43 -3.12 10.57 -11.61
CA LEU A 43 -2.27 9.46 -11.17
C LEU A 43 -2.17 9.42 -9.64
N LEU A 44 -1.99 10.58 -9.01
CA LEU A 44 -1.96 10.64 -7.54
C LEU A 44 -3.26 10.10 -6.93
N SER A 45 -4.40 10.49 -7.49
CA SER A 45 -5.70 9.98 -7.04
C SER A 45 -5.81 8.47 -7.19
N GLY A 46 -5.36 7.93 -8.31
CA GLY A 46 -5.37 6.50 -8.56
C GLY A 46 -4.48 5.74 -7.59
N ILE A 47 -3.29 6.26 -7.34
CA ILE A 47 -2.36 5.67 -6.38
C ILE A 47 -2.98 5.67 -4.98
N CYS A 48 -3.58 6.78 -4.57
CA CYS A 48 -4.23 6.86 -3.26
C CYS A 48 -5.34 5.80 -3.11
N MET A 49 -6.12 5.56 -4.17
CA MET A 49 -7.14 4.53 -4.14
C MET A 49 -6.52 3.14 -3.93
N GLN A 50 -5.40 2.84 -4.60
CA GLN A 50 -4.70 1.58 -4.41
C GLN A 50 -4.13 1.46 -3.00
N LEU A 51 -3.62 2.56 -2.44
CA LEU A 51 -3.10 2.58 -1.08
C LEU A 51 -4.20 2.30 -0.05
N ILE A 52 -5.41 2.83 -0.26
CA ILE A 52 -6.56 2.52 0.58
C ILE A 52 -6.83 1.02 0.55
N PHE A 53 -6.86 0.44 -0.65
CA PHE A 53 -7.12 -0.98 -0.82
C PHE A 53 -6.07 -1.84 -0.11
N ILE A 54 -4.79 -1.47 -0.25
CA ILE A 54 -3.69 -2.19 0.41
C ILE A 54 -3.86 -2.11 1.93
N GLY A 55 -4.11 -0.92 2.47
CA GLY A 55 -4.30 -0.75 3.91
C GLY A 55 -5.48 -1.52 4.45
N GLU A 56 -6.60 -1.53 3.72
CA GLU A 56 -7.79 -2.31 4.10
C GLU A 56 -7.49 -3.80 4.12
N SER A 57 -6.78 -4.29 3.10
CA SER A 57 -6.45 -5.71 2.99
C SER A 57 -5.53 -6.14 4.13
N ILE A 58 -4.53 -5.31 4.45
CA ILE A 58 -3.61 -5.59 5.55
C ILE A 58 -4.36 -5.61 6.90
N LYS A 59 -5.26 -4.66 7.13
CA LYS A 59 -6.09 -4.66 8.34
C LYS A 59 -6.93 -5.93 8.46
N THR A 60 -7.51 -6.37 7.35
CA THR A 60 -8.31 -7.58 7.33
C THR A 60 -7.48 -8.81 7.68
N ILE A 61 -6.28 -8.91 7.10
CA ILE A 61 -5.35 -10.00 7.39
C ILE A 61 -4.99 -10.01 8.88
N ASP A 62 -4.66 -8.84 9.42
CA ASP A 62 -4.30 -8.70 10.82
C ASP A 62 -5.43 -9.16 11.74
N ASN A 63 -6.66 -8.72 11.47
CA ASN A 63 -7.82 -9.09 12.26
C ASN A 63 -8.14 -10.59 12.17
N LYS A 64 -8.11 -11.14 10.96
CA LYS A 64 -8.46 -12.56 10.73
C LYS A 64 -7.44 -13.52 11.28
N THR A 65 -6.20 -13.07 11.49
CA THR A 65 -5.15 -13.90 12.09
C THR A 65 -4.89 -13.57 13.55
N SER A 66 -5.81 -12.81 14.18
CA SER A 66 -5.68 -12.39 15.59
C SER A 66 -4.33 -11.70 15.85
N HIS A 67 -3.92 -10.85 14.91
CA HIS A 67 -2.67 -10.08 14.95
C HIS A 67 -1.40 -10.93 14.85
N ALA A 68 -1.53 -12.22 14.49
CA ALA A 68 -0.39 -13.13 14.48
C ALA A 68 0.44 -13.08 13.20
N TYR A 69 -0.22 -12.88 12.03
CA TYR A 69 0.48 -12.99 10.76
C TYR A 69 1.52 -11.89 10.58
N LEU A 70 1.17 -10.65 10.87
CA LEU A 70 2.05 -9.52 10.63
C LEU A 70 3.26 -9.52 11.56
N THR A 71 3.15 -10.14 12.73
CA THR A 71 4.27 -10.21 13.68
C THR A 71 5.41 -11.06 13.16
N ASN A 72 5.17 -11.90 12.15
CA ASN A 72 6.21 -12.68 11.51
C ASN A 72 7.13 -11.83 10.62
N TYR A 73 6.75 -10.58 10.35
CA TYR A 73 7.48 -9.68 9.44
C TYR A 73 7.71 -8.33 10.12
N PRO A 74 8.49 -8.30 11.22
CA PRO A 74 8.61 -7.07 12.03
C PRO A 74 9.37 -5.94 11.34
N ASN A 75 10.08 -6.24 10.25
CA ASN A 75 10.82 -5.22 9.50
C ASN A 75 9.93 -4.36 8.60
N ILE A 76 8.67 -4.75 8.42
CA ILE A 76 7.73 -4.00 7.61
C ILE A 76 6.94 -3.06 8.51
N CYS A 77 6.79 -1.81 8.07
CA CYS A 77 6.10 -0.78 8.86
C CYS A 77 4.58 -0.92 8.73
N TRP A 78 4.01 -1.97 9.30
CA TRP A 78 2.57 -2.28 9.18
C TRP A 78 1.68 -1.15 9.70
N THR A 79 2.04 -0.57 10.84
CA THR A 79 1.27 0.51 11.44
C THR A 79 1.19 1.72 10.50
N GLN A 80 2.30 2.04 9.83
CA GLN A 80 2.34 3.15 8.88
C GLN A 80 1.44 2.87 7.67
N ILE A 81 1.48 1.64 7.17
CA ILE A 81 0.65 1.23 6.02
C ILE A 81 -0.84 1.35 6.35
N MET A 82 -1.24 0.83 7.50
CA MET A 82 -2.64 0.91 7.94
C MET A 82 -3.06 2.33 8.27
N GLY A 83 -2.16 3.10 8.89
CA GLY A 83 -2.43 4.50 9.26
C GLY A 83 -2.59 5.39 8.04
N LEU A 84 -1.82 5.16 6.99
CA LEU A 84 -1.94 5.92 5.75
C LEU A 84 -3.33 5.77 5.12
N ARG A 85 -3.87 4.54 5.14
CA ARG A 85 -5.24 4.31 4.66
C ARG A 85 -6.23 5.22 5.39
N ASP A 86 -6.11 5.33 6.70
CA ASP A 86 -7.02 6.15 7.49
C ASP A 86 -6.87 7.64 7.14
N ILE A 87 -5.65 8.11 6.96
CA ILE A 87 -5.39 9.50 6.56
C ILE A 87 -6.01 9.78 5.20
N ILE A 88 -5.81 8.90 4.23
CA ILE A 88 -6.36 9.10 2.89
C ILE A 88 -7.88 9.13 2.91
N VAL A 89 -8.51 8.23 3.64
CA VAL A 89 -9.98 8.16 3.70
C VAL A 89 -10.59 9.36 4.40
N HIS A 90 -10.00 9.80 5.49
CA HIS A 90 -10.61 10.84 6.33
C HIS A 90 -10.10 12.25 6.05
N GLU A 91 -8.91 12.39 5.47
CA GLU A 91 -8.26 13.68 5.28
C GLU A 91 -7.64 13.82 3.89
N TYR A 92 -8.33 13.34 2.84
CA TYR A 92 -7.80 13.35 1.48
C TYR A 92 -7.30 14.74 1.05
N HIS A 93 -7.99 15.80 1.45
CA HIS A 93 -7.63 17.17 1.09
C HIS A 93 -6.32 17.64 1.74
N ARG A 94 -5.79 16.89 2.70
CA ARG A 94 -4.55 17.23 3.41
C ARG A 94 -3.40 16.31 3.02
N ILE A 95 -3.58 15.51 1.98
CA ILE A 95 -2.53 14.59 1.54
C ILE A 95 -1.36 15.36 0.95
N ASP A 96 -0.17 15.00 1.42
CA ASP A 96 1.09 15.57 0.96
C ASP A 96 1.67 14.64 -0.12
N GLU A 97 1.84 15.17 -1.33
CA GLU A 97 2.38 14.42 -2.47
C GLU A 97 3.79 13.89 -2.17
N GLU A 98 4.58 14.61 -1.37
CA GLU A 98 5.91 14.17 -0.99
C GLU A 98 5.84 12.92 -0.11
N GLU A 99 4.90 12.88 0.83
CA GLU A 99 4.70 11.72 1.69
C GLU A 99 4.28 10.50 0.87
N ILE A 100 3.34 10.68 -0.05
CA ILE A 100 2.90 9.61 -0.93
C ILE A 100 4.05 9.09 -1.79
N PHE A 101 4.83 10.00 -2.39
CA PHE A 101 5.97 9.64 -3.22
C PHE A 101 6.98 8.80 -2.42
N ASN A 102 7.32 9.23 -1.20
CA ASN A 102 8.26 8.50 -0.37
C ASN A 102 7.76 7.11 0.02
N ILE A 103 6.48 7.00 0.34
CA ILE A 103 5.90 5.72 0.73
C ILE A 103 5.94 4.73 -0.42
N ILE A 104 5.53 5.13 -1.62
CA ILE A 104 5.49 4.22 -2.76
C ILE A 104 6.88 3.84 -3.24
N THR A 105 7.89 4.70 -3.07
CA THR A 105 9.24 4.40 -3.51
C THR A 105 10.05 3.61 -2.49
N VAL A 106 9.73 3.69 -1.21
CA VAL A 106 10.50 3.02 -0.15
C VAL A 106 9.69 1.91 0.52
N SER A 107 8.63 2.27 1.22
CA SER A 107 7.90 1.32 2.06
C SER A 107 7.23 0.21 1.24
N TYR A 108 6.60 0.55 0.14
CA TYR A 108 5.89 -0.44 -0.67
C TYR A 108 6.84 -1.28 -1.51
N THR A 109 8.00 -0.73 -1.88
CA THR A 109 9.04 -1.53 -2.52
C THR A 109 9.57 -2.59 -1.55
N HIS A 110 9.78 -2.23 -0.28
CA HIS A 110 10.18 -3.17 0.74
C HIS A 110 9.13 -4.25 0.98
N LEU A 111 7.86 -3.86 1.05
CA LEU A 111 6.76 -4.82 1.23
C LEU A 111 6.75 -5.86 0.12
N ARG A 112 6.90 -5.42 -1.12
CA ARG A 112 6.92 -6.31 -2.27
C ARG A 112 8.11 -7.25 -2.27
N ALA A 113 9.28 -6.79 -1.77
CA ALA A 113 10.49 -7.58 -1.74
C ALA A 113 10.43 -8.77 -0.77
N HIS A 114 9.48 -8.78 0.16
CA HIS A 114 9.29 -9.89 1.08
C HIS A 114 8.45 -10.98 0.40
N GLU A 115 9.10 -11.81 -0.40
CA GLU A 115 8.42 -12.87 -1.15
C GLU A 115 7.64 -13.83 -0.26
N THR A 116 8.11 -14.09 0.95
CA THR A 116 7.43 -14.96 1.89
C THR A 116 6.07 -14.43 2.30
N LEU A 117 5.81 -13.14 2.11
CA LEU A 117 4.51 -12.55 2.35
C LEU A 117 3.45 -13.17 1.43
N MET A 118 3.84 -13.54 0.23
CA MET A 118 2.94 -14.10 -0.79
C MET A 118 2.83 -15.63 -0.70
N ASN A 119 3.62 -16.27 0.15
CA ASN A 119 3.66 -17.73 0.32
C ASN A 119 3.17 -18.11 1.71
N LEU A 120 1.93 -18.49 1.80
CA LEU A 120 1.35 -18.95 3.06
C LEU A 120 1.68 -20.41 3.38
#